data_c0b488c3993f2706978b76c5bed01d49
#
_entry.id   c0b488c3993f2706978b76c5bed01d49
#
_cell.length_a   1.000
_cell.length_b   1.000
_cell.length_c   1.000
_cell.angle_alpha   90.00
_cell.angle_beta   90.00
_cell.angle_gamma   90.00
#
_symmetry.space_group_name_H-M   'P 1'
#
loop_
_entity.id
_entity.type
_entity.pdbx_description
1 polymer ?
#
loop_
_entity_poly.entity_id
_entity_poly.type
_entity_poly.pdbx_seq_one_letter_code
_entity_poly.pdbx_strand_id
1 'polypeptide(L)'
;MNEQLSKRTAEVDKRVGACVRAARVKAGLSQSKLAAELGITFQQLQKYEKGKNRVAVSTLLLIADALTLPVQSFFDSIAQQTSDVSDWSDLLSKDNIRLIRAYSNIGDPEVRRRIMSLILAVTEGAEDVTFLTDSRGAARAAQAI
;
A
#
# COMPACT_ATOMS: atom_id res chain seq x y z
N MET A 1 25.60 -15.82 4.42
CA MET A 1 24.45 -15.06 3.83
C MET A 1 24.20 -15.66 2.46
N ASN A 2 22.95 -16.07 2.16
CA ASN A 2 22.63 -16.83 0.95
C ASN A 2 22.90 -15.97 -0.29
N GLU A 3 23.66 -16.49 -1.27
CA GLU A 3 24.02 -15.80 -2.53
C GLU A 3 22.78 -15.27 -3.29
N GLN A 4 21.69 -16.01 -3.25
CA GLN A 4 20.41 -15.58 -3.82
C GLN A 4 19.84 -14.32 -3.15
N LEU A 5 19.93 -14.22 -1.82
CA LEU A 5 19.46 -13.04 -1.09
C LEU A 5 20.32 -11.82 -1.46
N SER A 6 21.64 -11.98 -1.58
CA SER A 6 22.55 -10.91 -1.99
C SER A 6 22.22 -10.38 -3.40
N LYS A 7 21.96 -11.28 -4.37
CA LYS A 7 21.56 -10.90 -5.74
C LYS A 7 20.23 -10.15 -5.76
N ARG A 8 19.23 -10.65 -5.02
CA ARG A 8 17.92 -9.98 -4.92
C ARG A 8 18.03 -8.59 -4.29
N THR A 9 18.83 -8.46 -3.25
CA THR A 9 19.05 -7.16 -2.59
C THR A 9 19.73 -6.16 -3.53
N ALA A 10 20.76 -6.58 -4.26
CA ALA A 10 21.46 -5.73 -5.24
C ALA A 10 20.50 -5.26 -6.37
N GLU A 11 19.57 -6.11 -6.79
CA GLU A 11 18.56 -5.74 -7.78
C GLU A 11 17.59 -4.71 -7.23
N VAL A 12 17.15 -4.86 -5.99
CA VAL A 12 16.31 -3.85 -5.30
C VAL A 12 17.05 -2.52 -5.16
N ASP A 13 18.33 -2.55 -4.75
CA ASP A 13 19.14 -1.34 -4.62
C ASP A 13 19.28 -0.58 -5.97
N LYS A 14 19.39 -1.30 -7.09
CA LYS A 14 19.37 -0.69 -8.44
C LYS A 14 18.04 -0.04 -8.78
N ARG A 15 16.92 -0.70 -8.45
CA ARG A 15 15.57 -0.16 -8.69
C ARG A 15 15.33 1.10 -7.85
N VAL A 16 15.66 1.06 -6.57
CA VAL A 16 15.58 2.25 -5.69
C VAL A 16 16.42 3.40 -6.26
N GLY A 17 17.65 3.13 -6.67
CA GLY A 17 18.52 4.15 -7.27
C GLY A 17 17.94 4.74 -8.56
N ALA A 18 17.36 3.91 -9.43
CA ALA A 18 16.69 4.36 -10.66
C ALA A 18 15.49 5.25 -10.36
N CYS A 19 14.67 4.91 -9.34
CA CYS A 19 13.55 5.73 -8.90
C CYS A 19 14.00 7.09 -8.36
N VAL A 20 15.06 7.13 -7.54
CA VAL A 20 15.66 8.38 -7.05
C VAL A 20 16.11 9.26 -8.22
N ARG A 21 16.81 8.67 -9.19
CA ARG A 21 17.26 9.39 -10.39
C ARG A 21 16.08 9.95 -11.19
N ALA A 22 15.06 9.15 -11.43
CA ALA A 22 13.87 9.56 -12.17
C ALA A 22 13.14 10.72 -11.48
N ALA A 23 12.95 10.62 -10.16
CA ALA A 23 12.34 11.67 -9.34
C ALA A 23 13.14 12.99 -9.40
N ARG A 24 14.46 12.92 -9.25
CA ARG A 24 15.34 14.09 -9.37
C ARG A 24 15.26 14.74 -10.75
N VAL A 25 15.32 13.95 -11.81
CA VAL A 25 15.23 14.47 -13.18
C VAL A 25 13.87 15.13 -13.43
N LYS A 26 12.78 14.50 -12.95
CA LYS A 26 11.42 15.05 -13.01
C LYS A 26 11.31 16.39 -12.27
N ALA A 27 12.01 16.53 -11.13
CA ALA A 27 12.09 17.79 -10.38
C ALA A 27 13.04 18.83 -11.02
N GLY A 28 13.70 18.51 -12.14
CA GLY A 28 14.62 19.41 -12.84
C GLY A 28 15.94 19.68 -12.10
N LEU A 29 16.30 18.83 -11.12
CA LEU A 29 17.50 19.01 -10.32
C LEU A 29 18.72 18.29 -10.92
N SER A 30 19.89 18.95 -10.89
CA SER A 30 21.16 18.30 -11.18
C SER A 30 21.56 17.40 -10.00
N GLN A 31 22.44 16.41 -10.25
CA GLN A 31 23.01 15.59 -9.17
C GLN A 31 23.76 16.44 -8.14
N SER A 32 24.53 17.43 -8.59
CA SER A 32 25.26 18.33 -7.69
C SER A 32 24.35 19.13 -6.79
N LYS A 33 23.21 19.63 -7.32
CA LYS A 33 22.25 20.40 -6.55
C LYS A 33 21.56 19.55 -5.49
N LEU A 34 21.06 18.37 -5.85
CA LEU A 34 20.43 17.47 -4.89
C LEU A 34 21.44 16.99 -3.84
N ALA A 35 22.68 16.67 -4.23
CA ALA A 35 23.72 16.29 -3.28
C ALA A 35 24.01 17.39 -2.26
N ALA A 36 24.08 18.64 -2.69
CA ALA A 36 24.27 19.78 -1.80
C ALA A 36 23.10 19.97 -0.82
N GLU A 37 21.85 19.82 -1.27
CA GLU A 37 20.66 19.88 -0.41
C GLU A 37 20.63 18.77 0.65
N LEU A 38 21.13 17.57 0.29
CA LEU A 38 21.22 16.43 1.19
C LEU A 38 22.47 16.45 2.11
N GLY A 39 23.39 17.41 1.91
CA GLY A 39 24.65 17.45 2.66
C GLY A 39 25.60 16.27 2.34
N ILE A 40 25.50 15.64 1.16
CA ILE A 40 26.34 14.53 0.73
C ILE A 40 27.18 14.91 -0.48
N THR A 41 28.18 14.10 -0.80
CA THR A 41 29.01 14.33 -2.00
C THR A 41 28.27 13.93 -3.28
N PHE A 42 28.59 14.59 -4.40
CA PHE A 42 28.12 14.21 -5.74
C PHE A 42 28.38 12.72 -6.04
N GLN A 43 29.58 12.22 -5.70
CA GLN A 43 29.94 10.82 -5.91
C GLN A 43 29.05 9.86 -5.09
N GLN A 44 28.67 10.26 -3.89
CA GLN A 44 27.78 9.46 -3.05
C GLN A 44 26.38 9.37 -3.68
N LEU A 45 25.83 10.50 -4.12
CA LEU A 45 24.54 10.51 -4.81
C LEU A 45 24.58 9.68 -6.11
N GLN A 46 25.68 9.80 -6.88
CA GLN A 46 25.87 9.00 -8.09
C GLN A 46 25.89 7.50 -7.80
N LYS A 47 26.52 7.07 -6.69
CA LYS A 47 26.52 5.67 -6.27
C LYS A 47 25.13 5.20 -5.87
N TYR A 48 24.34 6.02 -5.21
CA TYR A 48 22.95 5.74 -4.88
C TYR A 48 22.10 5.57 -6.15
N GLU A 49 22.15 6.52 -7.09
CA GLU A 49 21.36 6.46 -8.33
C GLU A 49 21.77 5.27 -9.24
N LYS A 50 22.99 4.78 -9.13
CA LYS A 50 23.47 3.58 -9.85
C LYS A 50 23.21 2.27 -9.11
N GLY A 51 22.66 2.32 -7.90
CA GLY A 51 22.47 1.15 -7.04
C GLY A 51 23.76 0.47 -6.62
N LYS A 52 24.90 1.18 -6.67
CA LYS A 52 26.19 0.69 -6.19
C LYS A 52 26.29 0.72 -4.67
N ASN A 53 25.57 1.63 -4.05
CA ASN A 53 25.43 1.74 -2.60
C ASN A 53 23.93 1.67 -2.26
N ARG A 54 23.63 0.96 -1.17
CA ARG A 54 22.29 0.91 -0.61
C ARG A 54 21.90 2.28 -0.07
N VAL A 55 20.68 2.73 -0.39
CA VAL A 55 20.06 3.92 0.19
C VAL A 55 19.39 3.52 1.50
N ALA A 56 19.83 4.08 2.62
CA ALA A 56 19.14 3.89 3.89
C ALA A 56 17.75 4.55 3.86
N VAL A 57 16.81 4.02 4.62
CA VAL A 57 15.44 4.57 4.68
C VAL A 57 15.46 6.05 5.12
N SER A 58 16.31 6.40 6.08
CA SER A 58 16.50 7.80 6.51
C SER A 58 16.97 8.70 5.38
N THR A 59 17.91 8.23 4.57
CA THR A 59 18.39 8.97 3.38
C THR A 59 17.28 9.09 2.33
N LEU A 60 16.48 8.05 2.15
CA LEU A 60 15.35 8.08 1.20
C LEU A 60 14.28 9.10 1.62
N LEU A 61 14.02 9.23 2.92
CA LEU A 61 13.13 10.27 3.46
C LEU A 61 13.66 11.67 3.18
N LEU A 62 14.95 11.92 3.42
CA LEU A 62 15.57 13.21 3.11
C LEU A 62 15.52 13.54 1.61
N ILE A 63 15.69 12.53 0.75
CA ILE A 63 15.54 12.69 -0.71
C ILE A 63 14.09 13.05 -1.07
N ALA A 64 13.11 12.38 -0.45
CA ALA A 64 11.69 12.66 -0.64
C ALA A 64 11.34 14.11 -0.27
N ASP A 65 11.83 14.57 0.88
CA ASP A 65 11.63 15.94 1.36
C ASP A 65 12.27 16.96 0.42
N ALA A 66 13.53 16.76 0.02
CA ALA A 66 14.26 17.65 -0.91
C ALA A 66 13.57 17.73 -2.28
N LEU A 67 12.92 16.65 -2.72
CA LEU A 67 12.18 16.60 -3.98
C LEU A 67 10.69 16.99 -3.83
N THR A 68 10.24 17.31 -2.62
CA THR A 68 8.83 17.62 -2.30
C THR A 68 7.88 16.51 -2.78
N LEU A 69 8.26 15.26 -2.57
CA LEU A 69 7.52 14.07 -2.94
C LEU A 69 7.16 13.23 -1.71
N PRO A 70 5.99 12.58 -1.68
CA PRO A 70 5.72 11.58 -0.66
C PRO A 70 6.65 10.39 -0.85
N VAL A 71 7.26 9.90 0.25
CA VAL A 71 8.19 8.77 0.20
C VAL A 71 7.57 7.51 -0.43
N GLN A 72 6.26 7.33 -0.31
CA GLN A 72 5.49 6.24 -0.91
C GLN A 72 5.68 6.17 -2.43
N SER A 73 5.87 7.30 -3.12
CA SER A 73 6.04 7.32 -4.57
C SER A 73 7.26 6.52 -5.05
N PHE A 74 8.29 6.37 -4.23
CA PHE A 74 9.44 5.50 -4.54
C PHE A 74 9.07 4.03 -4.48
N PHE A 75 8.24 3.63 -3.51
CA PHE A 75 7.80 2.24 -3.34
C PHE A 75 6.77 1.85 -4.39
N ASP A 76 5.85 2.72 -4.74
CA ASP A 76 4.86 2.50 -5.81
C ASP A 76 5.56 2.22 -7.15
N SER A 77 6.60 2.99 -7.46
CA SER A 77 7.39 2.81 -8.68
C SER A 77 8.16 1.48 -8.69
N ILE A 78 8.57 0.97 -7.52
CA ILE A 78 9.25 -0.33 -7.38
C ILE A 78 8.23 -1.47 -7.46
N ALA A 79 7.07 -1.31 -6.82
CA ALA A 79 6.00 -2.31 -6.78
C ALA A 79 5.40 -2.57 -8.18
N GLN A 80 5.23 -1.54 -9.00
CA GLN A 80 4.73 -1.69 -10.39
C GLN A 80 5.64 -2.55 -11.28
N GLN A 81 6.92 -2.74 -10.90
CA GLN A 81 7.87 -3.58 -11.63
C GLN A 81 7.95 -5.01 -11.09
N THR A 82 7.29 -5.30 -9.97
CA THR A 82 7.15 -6.64 -9.41
C THR A 82 5.70 -7.08 -9.61
N SER A 83 5.46 -7.85 -10.68
CA SER A 83 4.13 -8.26 -11.16
C SER A 83 3.30 -9.12 -10.19
N ASP A 84 3.75 -9.34 -8.97
CA ASP A 84 3.04 -10.13 -7.95
C ASP A 84 2.37 -9.28 -6.84
N VAL A 85 2.33 -7.95 -6.97
CA VAL A 85 1.74 -7.04 -5.96
C VAL A 85 0.40 -6.45 -6.44
N SER A 86 -0.24 -7.06 -7.43
CA SER A 86 -1.58 -6.65 -7.89
C SER A 86 -2.63 -6.69 -6.77
N ASP A 87 -2.48 -7.61 -5.81
CA ASP A 87 -3.42 -7.75 -4.67
C ASP A 87 -3.49 -6.52 -3.76
N TRP A 88 -2.37 -5.83 -3.51
CA TRP A 88 -2.38 -4.69 -2.58
C TRP A 88 -2.91 -3.40 -3.21
N SER A 89 -2.71 -3.18 -4.51
CA SER A 89 -3.25 -1.99 -5.20
C SER A 89 -4.77 -2.06 -5.30
N ASP A 90 -5.33 -3.24 -5.50
CA ASP A 90 -6.76 -3.47 -5.51
C ASP A 90 -7.36 -3.32 -4.10
N LEU A 91 -6.67 -3.85 -3.07
CA LEU A 91 -7.07 -3.66 -1.66
C LEU A 91 -7.05 -2.18 -1.24
N LEU A 92 -6.13 -1.38 -1.78
CA LEU A 92 -5.99 0.07 -1.52
C LEU A 92 -6.79 0.93 -2.53
N SER A 93 -7.68 0.33 -3.32
CA SER A 93 -8.56 1.10 -4.19
C SER A 93 -9.41 2.09 -3.38
N LYS A 94 -9.82 3.20 -4.01
CA LYS A 94 -10.65 4.22 -3.34
C LYS A 94 -11.95 3.65 -2.80
N ASP A 95 -12.54 2.69 -3.49
CA ASP A 95 -13.79 2.06 -3.11
C ASP A 95 -13.60 1.12 -1.91
N ASN A 96 -12.52 0.35 -1.88
CA ASN A 96 -12.18 -0.51 -0.74
C ASN A 96 -11.85 0.32 0.52
N ILE A 97 -11.10 1.40 0.38
CA ILE A 97 -10.84 2.32 1.50
C ILE A 97 -12.14 2.95 2.00
N ARG A 98 -13.03 3.35 1.10
CA ARG A 98 -14.35 3.90 1.45
C ARG A 98 -15.21 2.89 2.19
N LEU A 99 -15.23 1.64 1.71
CA LEU A 99 -15.93 0.54 2.36
C LEU A 99 -15.39 0.26 3.76
N ILE A 100 -14.07 0.15 3.91
CA ILE A 100 -13.42 -0.08 5.20
C ILE A 100 -13.77 1.04 6.19
N ARG A 101 -13.69 2.31 5.77
CA ARG A 101 -14.05 3.46 6.60
C ARG A 101 -15.52 3.43 7.01
N ALA A 102 -16.42 3.17 6.07
CA ALA A 102 -17.85 3.08 6.35
C ALA A 102 -18.15 1.97 7.37
N TYR A 103 -17.57 0.79 7.17
CA TYR A 103 -17.73 -0.36 8.08
C TYR A 103 -17.16 -0.06 9.48
N SER A 104 -15.99 0.58 9.58
CA SER A 104 -15.35 0.94 10.84
C SER A 104 -16.15 1.96 11.64
N ASN A 105 -16.93 2.83 10.97
CA ASN A 105 -17.77 3.85 11.62
C ASN A 105 -19.10 3.32 12.14
N ILE A 106 -19.45 2.06 11.87
CA ILE A 106 -20.65 1.43 12.45
C ILE A 106 -20.39 1.18 13.93
N GLY A 107 -21.06 1.90 14.81
CA GLY A 107 -20.90 1.76 16.27
C GLY A 107 -21.49 0.46 16.82
N ASP A 108 -22.58 -0.04 16.25
CA ASP A 108 -23.28 -1.22 16.72
C ASP A 108 -22.61 -2.53 16.24
N PRO A 109 -22.14 -3.40 17.17
CA PRO A 109 -21.50 -4.66 16.83
C PRO A 109 -22.43 -5.64 16.10
N GLU A 110 -23.73 -5.60 16.39
CA GLU A 110 -24.70 -6.50 15.77
C GLU A 110 -24.92 -6.12 14.29
N VAL A 111 -25.01 -4.82 14.00
CA VAL A 111 -25.11 -4.31 12.62
C VAL A 111 -23.85 -4.68 11.84
N ARG A 112 -22.65 -4.53 12.43
CA ARG A 112 -21.38 -4.95 11.77
C ARG A 112 -21.39 -6.44 11.44
N ARG A 113 -21.87 -7.29 12.37
CA ARG A 113 -21.93 -8.75 12.16
C ARG A 113 -22.86 -9.09 11.00
N ARG A 114 -24.06 -8.48 10.92
CA ARG A 114 -25.03 -8.70 9.84
C ARG A 114 -24.47 -8.26 8.48
N ILE A 115 -23.80 -7.12 8.41
CA ILE A 115 -23.17 -6.64 7.18
C ILE A 115 -22.07 -7.61 6.74
N MET A 116 -21.23 -8.09 7.67
CA MET A 116 -20.19 -9.06 7.34
C MET A 116 -20.80 -10.38 6.83
N SER A 117 -21.86 -10.88 7.46
CA SER A 117 -22.56 -12.08 6.99
C SER A 117 -23.16 -11.90 5.59
N LEU A 118 -23.67 -10.70 5.28
CA LEU A 118 -24.17 -10.39 3.94
C LEU A 118 -23.04 -10.40 2.91
N ILE A 119 -21.91 -9.77 3.22
CA ILE A 119 -20.75 -9.75 2.33
C ILE A 119 -20.27 -11.18 2.05
N LEU A 120 -20.12 -12.00 3.09
CA LEU A 120 -19.68 -13.39 2.95
C LEU A 120 -20.70 -14.21 2.12
N ALA A 121 -21.99 -14.08 2.36
CA ALA A 121 -23.03 -14.77 1.60
C ALA A 121 -23.01 -14.41 0.09
N VAL A 122 -22.67 -13.17 -0.24
CA VAL A 122 -22.56 -12.72 -1.64
C VAL A 122 -21.28 -13.23 -2.30
N THR A 123 -20.17 -13.37 -1.55
CA THR A 123 -18.87 -13.80 -2.08
C THR A 123 -18.73 -15.31 -2.18
N GLU A 124 -19.37 -16.08 -1.28
CA GLU A 124 -19.24 -17.54 -1.22
C GLU A 124 -20.26 -18.26 -2.09
N GLY A 125 -21.15 -17.51 -2.82
CA GLY A 125 -22.20 -18.10 -3.66
C GLY A 125 -23.37 -18.64 -2.83
N ALA A 126 -24.56 -18.19 -3.13
CA ALA A 126 -25.83 -18.28 -2.40
C ALA A 126 -26.30 -19.72 -2.01
N GLU A 127 -25.53 -20.51 -1.30
CA GLU A 127 -26.03 -21.78 -0.73
C GLU A 127 -26.55 -21.65 0.70
N ASP A 128 -26.31 -20.53 1.41
CA ASP A 128 -26.81 -20.33 2.80
C ASP A 128 -27.47 -18.98 3.05
N VAL A 129 -28.49 -18.61 2.24
CA VAL A 129 -29.35 -17.43 2.53
C VAL A 129 -30.49 -17.79 3.51
N THR A 130 -30.38 -18.86 4.28
CA THR A 130 -31.43 -19.29 5.23
C THR A 130 -31.48 -18.49 6.53
N PHE A 131 -30.48 -17.63 6.80
CA PHE A 131 -30.45 -16.85 8.05
C PHE A 131 -31.22 -15.52 8.04
N LEU A 132 -31.81 -15.12 6.90
CA LEU A 132 -32.51 -13.82 6.81
C LEU A 132 -34.05 -13.92 7.00
N THR A 133 -34.59 -15.10 7.25
CA THR A 133 -36.07 -15.29 7.33
C THR A 133 -36.61 -15.56 8.72
N ASP A 134 -35.77 -15.69 9.77
CA ASP A 134 -36.28 -16.05 11.11
C ASP A 134 -36.68 -14.87 12.00
N SER A 135 -36.70 -13.65 11.49
CA SER A 135 -37.26 -12.51 12.24
C SER A 135 -38.78 -12.32 12.06
N ARG A 136 -39.49 -13.21 11.33
CA ARG A 136 -40.96 -13.17 11.21
C ARG A 136 -41.70 -14.12 12.15
N GLY A 137 -41.00 -14.95 12.90
CA GLY A 137 -41.60 -15.89 13.87
C GLY A 137 -41.94 -15.28 15.23
N ALA A 138 -41.27 -14.20 15.64
CA ALA A 138 -41.45 -13.62 16.98
C ALA A 138 -42.67 -12.69 17.13
N ALA A 139 -43.28 -12.23 16.03
CA ALA A 139 -44.43 -11.29 16.09
C ALA A 139 -45.81 -12.00 16.16
N ARG A 140 -45.86 -13.33 16.06
CA ARG A 140 -47.14 -14.07 16.05
C ARG A 140 -47.50 -14.72 17.37
N ALA A 141 -46.59 -14.73 18.36
CA ALA A 141 -46.89 -15.29 19.68
C ALA A 141 -47.44 -14.28 20.72
N ALA A 142 -47.55 -12.99 20.38
CA ALA A 142 -48.04 -11.95 21.31
C ALA A 142 -49.51 -11.56 21.11
N GLN A 143 -50.28 -12.26 20.30
CA GLN A 143 -51.69 -11.97 20.05
C GLN A 143 -52.63 -13.14 20.36
N ALA A 144 -52.25 -14.07 21.19
CA ALA A 144 -53.11 -15.15 21.67
C ALA A 144 -52.99 -15.32 23.18
N ILE A 145 -53.40 -14.29 23.95
CA ILE A 145 -53.93 -14.42 25.33
C ILE A 145 -54.93 -13.28 25.52
#